data_dc138832939a9a8acc208a44b707f96f
#
_entry.id   dc138832939a9a8acc208a44b707f96f
#
_cell.length_a   1.000
_cell.length_b   1.000
_cell.length_c   1.000
_cell.angle_alpha   90.00
_cell.angle_beta   90.00
_cell.angle_gamma   90.00
#
_symmetry.space_group_name_H-M   'P 1'
#
loop_
_entity.id
_entity.type
_entity.pdbx_description
1 polymer ?
#
loop_
_entity_poly.entity_id
_entity_poly.type
_entity_poly.pdbx_seq_one_letter_code
_entity_poly.pdbx_strand_id
1 'polypeptide(L)'
;MKRRSFIKKASLAGAAITTPFILPSGRLFAASGMRMSDHVVLVAFAGGVRQQESILQRYLDDSQSYPSAGNILYNLFDGSAPTDKIVYGTNNIINGDTPIPKILSQTIQNQGTTFREVNASAVGHYAGVNAMITGNYMYTQGLRNKPTMPTIFEYLRRHQGEKATKTWFIGNGIGNSIPLLDYSTHSEYGASYGANFLAPIITFGSDGEKHLKNAKVYHPEDELDPMYKMKYFLDNVWYSQGKQLPNIGNTDEEKAEIKTFVKDMFDKTEAGTIAHPPVADNGDLRTIGYACEVMKRFKPTLTVIYLSNVDSCHGNFTSYLESLHRADHGVGHIWDYIQNNIPEMANNTTMMVVPEHGRNLNSNNIEDGNAFSGYDHSDANSRRIFSSIVGPGIDSNLSVGSESNQIGDIVNITPTIAEILGCKNDVVGSGLVASSKSLFDLI
;
A
#
# COMPACT_ATOMS: atom_id res chain seq x y z
N MET A 1 -49.03 6.83 -12.73
CA MET A 1 -48.23 7.91 -12.08
C MET A 1 -48.42 9.18 -12.90
N LYS A 2 -48.86 10.29 -12.28
CA LYS A 2 -49.09 11.55 -13.01
C LYS A 2 -47.75 12.20 -13.34
N ARG A 3 -47.52 12.59 -14.58
CA ARG A 3 -46.28 13.19 -15.13
C ARG A 3 -45.68 14.30 -14.25
N ARG A 4 -46.49 15.09 -13.58
CA ARG A 4 -46.05 16.11 -12.61
C ARG A 4 -45.43 15.58 -11.34
N SER A 5 -45.78 14.37 -10.89
CA SER A 5 -45.22 13.73 -9.70
C SER A 5 -43.83 13.14 -9.99
N PHE A 6 -43.62 12.67 -11.22
CA PHE A 6 -42.34 12.17 -11.67
C PHE A 6 -41.31 13.33 -11.82
N ILE A 7 -41.71 14.44 -12.43
CA ILE A 7 -40.85 15.61 -12.63
C ILE A 7 -40.45 16.22 -11.28
N LYS A 8 -41.36 16.31 -10.29
CA LYS A 8 -41.00 16.77 -8.95
C LYS A 8 -40.05 15.85 -8.22
N LYS A 9 -40.16 14.55 -8.37
CA LYS A 9 -39.23 13.57 -7.77
C LYS A 9 -37.90 13.54 -8.49
N ALA A 10 -37.85 13.69 -9.80
CA ALA A 10 -36.62 13.77 -10.58
C ALA A 10 -35.88 15.10 -10.33
N SER A 11 -36.57 16.21 -10.19
CA SER A 11 -35.93 17.49 -9.84
C SER A 11 -35.39 17.53 -8.38
N LEU A 12 -36.04 16.85 -7.45
CA LEU A 12 -35.52 16.70 -6.08
C LEU A 12 -34.31 15.79 -6.03
N ALA A 13 -34.28 14.69 -6.81
CA ALA A 13 -33.13 13.81 -6.91
C ALA A 13 -31.94 14.50 -7.60
N GLY A 14 -32.19 15.26 -8.68
CA GLY A 14 -31.19 16.08 -9.36
C GLY A 14 -30.61 17.19 -8.48
N ALA A 15 -31.43 17.83 -7.66
CA ALA A 15 -30.99 18.87 -6.72
C ALA A 15 -30.14 18.30 -5.57
N ALA A 16 -30.41 17.05 -5.15
CA ALA A 16 -29.62 16.40 -4.11
C ALA A 16 -28.19 16.04 -4.57
N ILE A 17 -27.99 15.87 -5.89
CA ILE A 17 -26.68 15.54 -6.47
C ILE A 17 -25.82 16.80 -6.70
N THR A 18 -26.42 17.99 -6.73
CA THR A 18 -25.72 19.24 -7.04
C THR A 18 -25.63 20.22 -5.88
N THR A 19 -26.22 19.91 -4.72
CA THR A 19 -26.10 20.78 -3.55
C THR A 19 -24.73 20.63 -2.89
N PRO A 20 -23.93 21.69 -2.79
CA PRO A 20 -22.71 21.67 -2.02
C PRO A 20 -23.04 21.45 -0.55
N PHE A 21 -22.28 20.63 0.16
CA PHE A 21 -22.44 20.50 1.60
C PHE A 21 -21.30 21.20 2.33
N ILE A 22 -21.65 21.71 3.49
CA ILE A 22 -20.70 22.37 4.38
C ILE A 22 -20.13 21.30 5.29
N LEU A 23 -18.83 21.05 5.18
CA LEU A 23 -18.13 20.21 6.14
C LEU A 23 -18.05 20.90 7.51
N PRO A 24 -17.79 20.14 8.60
CA PRO A 24 -17.59 20.71 9.94
C PRO A 24 -16.50 21.79 10.01
N SER A 25 -15.61 21.85 9.03
CA SER A 25 -14.61 22.92 8.86
C SER A 25 -15.18 24.25 8.36
N GLY A 26 -16.48 24.35 8.07
CA GLY A 26 -17.12 25.55 7.53
C GLY A 26 -16.86 25.82 6.05
N ARG A 27 -16.25 24.88 5.32
CA ARG A 27 -15.93 25.05 3.89
C ARG A 27 -17.03 24.45 3.02
N LEU A 28 -17.33 25.12 1.93
CA LEU A 28 -18.26 24.66 0.90
C LEU A 28 -17.47 23.83 -0.13
N PHE A 29 -17.86 22.56 -0.34
CA PHE A 29 -17.26 21.73 -1.39
C PHE A 29 -18.35 21.30 -2.39
N ALA A 30 -17.96 21.17 -3.65
CA ALA A 30 -18.79 20.50 -4.63
C ALA A 30 -18.98 19.03 -4.21
N ALA A 31 -20.16 18.46 -4.50
CA ALA A 31 -20.37 17.03 -4.28
C ALA A 31 -19.30 16.24 -5.05
N SER A 32 -18.52 15.44 -4.34
CA SER A 32 -17.56 14.51 -4.96
C SER A 32 -18.30 13.50 -5.84
N GLY A 33 -17.61 12.93 -6.80
CA GLY A 33 -18.15 11.89 -7.70
C GLY A 33 -18.68 10.67 -6.92
N MET A 34 -19.40 9.82 -7.63
CA MET A 34 -19.90 8.57 -7.05
C MET A 34 -18.73 7.62 -6.80
N ARG A 35 -18.65 7.01 -5.62
CA ARG A 35 -17.63 6.00 -5.28
C ARG A 35 -17.90 4.72 -6.06
N MET A 36 -16.83 4.08 -6.54
CA MET A 36 -16.86 2.71 -7.07
C MET A 36 -16.85 1.70 -5.92
N SER A 37 -16.10 2.00 -4.85
CA SER A 37 -16.06 1.25 -3.59
C SER A 37 -15.84 2.21 -2.42
N ASP A 38 -16.24 1.80 -1.21
CA ASP A 38 -16.05 2.61 0.00
C ASP A 38 -14.65 2.43 0.61
N HIS A 39 -13.94 1.37 0.20
CA HIS A 39 -12.65 1.00 0.73
C HIS A 39 -11.64 0.78 -0.38
N VAL A 40 -10.43 1.34 -0.21
CA VAL A 40 -9.28 1.04 -1.05
C VAL A 40 -8.15 0.50 -0.20
N VAL A 41 -7.55 -0.61 -0.65
CA VAL A 41 -6.33 -1.17 -0.08
C VAL A 41 -5.24 -1.11 -1.14
N LEU A 42 -4.24 -0.27 -0.94
CA LEU A 42 -3.05 -0.19 -1.79
C LEU A 42 -1.94 -1.02 -1.16
N VAL A 43 -1.53 -2.09 -1.82
CA VAL A 43 -0.36 -2.88 -1.46
C VAL A 43 0.82 -2.43 -2.32
N ALA A 44 1.77 -1.75 -1.70
CA ALA A 44 2.96 -1.24 -2.36
C ALA A 44 4.13 -2.21 -2.15
N PHE A 45 4.68 -2.74 -3.24
CA PHE A 45 5.93 -3.50 -3.19
C PHE A 45 7.11 -2.52 -3.23
N ALA A 46 7.67 -2.29 -2.08
CA ALA A 46 8.76 -1.36 -1.86
C ALA A 46 10.10 -2.09 -1.90
N GLY A 47 11.01 -1.54 -2.67
CA GLY A 47 12.27 -2.18 -3.01
C GLY A 47 12.37 -2.53 -4.49
N GLY A 48 11.27 -2.37 -5.22
CA GLY A 48 11.20 -2.57 -6.66
C GLY A 48 11.03 -4.04 -7.09
N VAL A 49 10.22 -4.24 -8.12
CA VAL A 49 9.95 -5.57 -8.70
C VAL A 49 10.32 -5.56 -10.19
N ARG A 50 11.22 -6.45 -10.58
CA ARG A 50 11.62 -6.58 -11.97
C ARG A 50 10.51 -7.23 -12.81
N GLN A 51 10.31 -6.77 -14.04
CA GLN A 51 9.30 -7.34 -14.95
C GLN A 51 9.55 -8.82 -15.25
N GLN A 52 10.81 -9.26 -15.24
CA GLN A 52 11.21 -10.64 -15.50
C GLN A 52 10.61 -11.63 -14.51
N GLU A 53 10.59 -11.30 -13.22
CA GLU A 53 10.03 -12.16 -12.16
C GLU A 53 8.52 -12.03 -12.01
N SER A 54 7.92 -10.96 -12.53
CA SER A 54 6.50 -10.68 -12.40
C SER A 54 5.74 -10.94 -13.71
N ILE A 55 5.50 -9.91 -14.49
CA ILE A 55 4.65 -9.98 -15.70
C ILE A 55 5.21 -10.90 -16.78
N LEU A 56 6.53 -10.97 -16.93
CA LEU A 56 7.17 -11.79 -17.96
C LEU A 56 7.36 -13.24 -17.53
N GLN A 57 7.36 -13.52 -16.23
CA GLN A 57 7.53 -14.86 -15.66
C GLN A 57 8.82 -15.55 -16.17
N ARG A 58 9.94 -14.82 -16.23
CA ARG A 58 11.20 -15.20 -16.85
C ARG A 58 12.41 -15.00 -15.93
N TYR A 59 12.27 -15.23 -14.64
CA TYR A 59 13.42 -15.09 -13.76
C TYR A 59 14.54 -16.05 -14.15
N LEU A 60 15.79 -15.62 -14.03
CA LEU A 60 17.01 -16.33 -14.45
C LEU A 60 17.20 -16.52 -15.96
N ASP A 61 16.44 -15.82 -16.81
CA ASP A 61 16.47 -16.04 -18.25
C ASP A 61 17.67 -15.36 -18.94
N ASP A 62 18.09 -14.19 -18.48
CA ASP A 62 18.97 -13.32 -19.27
C ASP A 62 20.46 -13.41 -18.92
N SER A 63 20.81 -13.54 -17.66
CA SER A 63 22.19 -13.41 -17.19
C SER A 63 22.65 -14.60 -16.36
N GLN A 64 21.76 -15.49 -16.03
CA GLN A 64 22.05 -16.68 -15.25
C GLN A 64 22.09 -17.91 -16.15
N SER A 65 22.92 -18.85 -15.82
CA SER A 65 23.07 -20.10 -16.59
C SER A 65 21.86 -21.04 -16.49
N TYR A 66 20.77 -20.59 -15.91
CA TYR A 66 19.56 -21.37 -15.70
C TYR A 66 18.44 -20.81 -16.56
N PRO A 67 18.02 -21.49 -17.61
CA PRO A 67 16.91 -21.08 -18.45
C PRO A 67 15.59 -21.34 -17.73
N SER A 68 15.35 -20.66 -16.64
CA SER A 68 14.13 -20.85 -15.89
C SER A 68 13.08 -19.83 -16.31
N ALA A 69 11.95 -20.32 -16.74
CA ALA A 69 10.75 -19.54 -16.95
C ALA A 69 9.65 -20.12 -16.07
N GLY A 70 8.81 -19.28 -15.53
CA GLY A 70 7.68 -19.72 -14.74
C GLY A 70 7.17 -18.64 -13.80
N ASN A 71 5.95 -18.86 -13.34
CA ASN A 71 5.27 -17.98 -12.42
C ASN A 71 5.66 -18.32 -10.98
N ILE A 72 6.05 -17.30 -10.20
CA ILE A 72 6.26 -17.40 -8.75
C ILE A 72 5.23 -16.56 -7.96
N LEU A 73 4.29 -15.91 -8.65
CA LEU A 73 3.27 -15.02 -8.09
C LEU A 73 1.89 -15.63 -8.31
N TYR A 74 1.60 -16.70 -7.59
CA TYR A 74 0.44 -17.58 -7.84
C TYR A 74 -0.91 -16.96 -7.49
N ASN A 75 -0.95 -15.97 -6.60
CA ASN A 75 -2.17 -15.26 -6.25
C ASN A 75 -2.42 -14.07 -7.18
N LEU A 76 -1.35 -13.43 -7.67
CA LEU A 76 -1.44 -12.30 -8.57
C LEU A 76 -1.73 -12.71 -10.02
N PHE A 77 -0.93 -13.63 -10.57
CA PHE A 77 -0.94 -13.93 -12.01
C PHE A 77 -1.14 -15.41 -12.31
N ASP A 78 -1.78 -15.67 -13.43
CA ASP A 78 -1.80 -17.02 -14.01
C ASP A 78 -0.45 -17.32 -14.66
N GLY A 79 -0.07 -18.59 -14.65
CA GLY A 79 1.16 -19.06 -15.26
C GLY A 79 1.55 -20.44 -14.76
N SER A 80 2.47 -21.07 -15.47
CA SER A 80 3.02 -22.36 -15.09
C SER A 80 4.03 -22.20 -13.96
N ALA A 81 4.07 -23.18 -13.07
CA ALA A 81 5.15 -23.24 -12.08
C ALA A 81 6.51 -23.33 -12.79
N PRO A 82 7.56 -22.74 -12.21
CA PRO A 82 8.89 -22.78 -12.79
C PRO A 82 9.43 -24.20 -12.82
N THR A 83 10.23 -24.50 -13.85
CA THR A 83 10.95 -25.79 -13.98
C THR A 83 12.05 -25.90 -12.94
N ASP A 84 12.77 -24.80 -12.68
CA ASP A 84 13.81 -24.71 -11.66
C ASP A 84 13.24 -24.00 -10.43
N LYS A 85 13.14 -24.75 -9.37
CA LYS A 85 12.49 -24.33 -8.15
C LYS A 85 13.44 -23.55 -7.28
N ILE A 86 13.58 -22.29 -7.54
CA ILE A 86 14.43 -21.44 -6.74
C ILE A 86 13.56 -20.90 -5.65
N VAL A 87 12.95 -21.07 -4.78
CA VAL A 87 12.29 -19.97 -4.13
C VAL A 87 11.14 -20.25 -3.22
N TYR A 88 10.95 -21.44 -2.87
CA TYR A 88 9.72 -21.70 -2.17
C TYR A 88 9.78 -21.72 -0.62
N GLY A 89 10.71 -20.98 -0.05
CA GLY A 89 10.66 -20.79 1.38
C GLY A 89 11.65 -21.58 2.21
N THR A 90 12.65 -22.16 1.57
CA THR A 90 13.80 -22.75 2.26
C THR A 90 15.12 -22.21 1.73
N ASN A 91 16.19 -22.47 2.46
CA ASN A 91 17.53 -22.00 2.14
C ASN A 91 18.19 -22.75 0.98
N ASN A 92 17.49 -23.58 0.23
CA ASN A 92 18.06 -24.37 -0.85
C ASN A 92 17.40 -24.05 -2.19
N ILE A 93 18.05 -23.21 -2.96
CA ILE A 93 17.57 -22.67 -4.22
C ILE A 93 17.42 -23.71 -5.30
N ILE A 94 18.43 -24.52 -5.50
CA ILE A 94 18.50 -25.44 -6.67
C ILE A 94 17.51 -26.59 -6.51
N ASN A 95 17.27 -27.01 -5.30
CA ASN A 95 16.30 -28.05 -4.96
C ASN A 95 15.07 -27.48 -4.29
N GLY A 96 14.74 -26.22 -4.58
CA GLY A 96 13.66 -25.46 -3.98
C GLY A 96 12.46 -26.32 -3.64
N ASP A 97 12.00 -26.18 -2.43
CA ASP A 97 10.98 -27.03 -1.86
C ASP A 97 9.59 -26.73 -2.40
N THR A 98 8.60 -27.22 -1.71
CA THR A 98 7.22 -27.05 -2.06
C THR A 98 6.85 -25.55 -2.09
N PRO A 99 6.20 -25.07 -3.14
CA PRO A 99 5.69 -23.70 -3.17
C PRO A 99 4.80 -23.40 -1.97
N ILE A 100 4.82 -22.17 -1.51
CA ILE A 100 3.80 -21.70 -0.57
C ILE A 100 2.44 -21.86 -1.26
N PRO A 101 1.46 -22.53 -0.62
CA PRO A 101 0.18 -22.80 -1.28
C PRO A 101 -0.52 -21.51 -1.72
N LYS A 102 -1.12 -21.55 -2.91
CA LYS A 102 -2.02 -20.51 -3.39
C LYS A 102 -3.22 -20.39 -2.45
N ILE A 103 -3.58 -19.18 -2.06
CA ILE A 103 -4.74 -18.89 -1.20
C ILE A 103 -6.00 -18.72 -2.07
N LEU A 104 -5.90 -17.92 -3.12
CA LEU A 104 -7.04 -17.57 -3.96
C LEU A 104 -7.40 -18.68 -4.94
N SER A 105 -8.67 -18.99 -5.07
CA SER A 105 -9.17 -19.92 -6.12
C SER A 105 -8.97 -19.36 -7.53
N GLN A 106 -9.12 -18.04 -7.70
CA GLN A 106 -8.82 -17.29 -8.91
C GLN A 106 -7.78 -16.23 -8.62
N THR A 107 -6.85 -15.99 -9.56
CA THR A 107 -5.83 -14.96 -9.43
C THR A 107 -6.44 -13.55 -9.41
N ILE A 108 -5.71 -12.58 -8.87
CA ILE A 108 -6.11 -11.16 -8.96
C ILE A 108 -6.23 -10.74 -10.43
N GLN A 109 -5.36 -11.23 -11.31
CA GLN A 109 -5.44 -11.00 -12.76
C GLN A 109 -6.79 -11.44 -13.35
N ASN A 110 -7.31 -12.60 -12.95
CA ASN A 110 -8.59 -13.10 -13.46
C ASN A 110 -9.80 -12.36 -12.87
N GLN A 111 -9.67 -11.87 -11.65
CA GLN A 111 -10.73 -11.15 -10.95
C GLN A 111 -10.77 -9.66 -11.30
N GLY A 112 -9.73 -9.10 -11.90
CA GLY A 112 -9.59 -7.66 -12.10
C GLY A 112 -8.86 -7.26 -13.38
N THR A 113 -8.37 -6.03 -13.39
CA THR A 113 -7.61 -5.43 -14.47
C THR A 113 -6.13 -5.36 -14.12
N THR A 114 -5.27 -5.83 -15.03
CA THR A 114 -3.81 -5.74 -14.91
C THR A 114 -3.25 -4.80 -15.96
N PHE A 115 -2.67 -3.69 -15.51
CA PHE A 115 -1.82 -2.81 -16.31
C PHE A 115 -0.42 -3.42 -16.29
N ARG A 116 -0.03 -4.05 -17.38
CA ARG A 116 1.21 -4.85 -17.47
C ARG A 116 2.48 -4.01 -17.48
N GLU A 117 2.39 -2.81 -18.03
CA GLU A 117 3.49 -1.88 -18.24
C GLU A 117 3.04 -0.48 -17.89
N VAL A 118 3.32 -0.08 -16.67
CA VAL A 118 3.17 1.29 -16.17
C VAL A 118 4.57 1.89 -16.03
N ASN A 119 4.75 3.15 -16.40
CA ASN A 119 6.03 3.81 -16.23
C ASN A 119 6.23 4.25 -14.78
N ALA A 120 7.42 4.06 -14.24
CA ALA A 120 7.87 4.64 -12.98
C ALA A 120 8.98 5.64 -13.29
N SER A 121 8.63 6.89 -13.50
CA SER A 121 9.63 7.94 -13.83
C SER A 121 10.60 8.20 -12.68
N ALA A 122 10.25 7.82 -11.47
CA ALA A 122 11.10 7.87 -10.28
C ALA A 122 11.54 6.46 -9.89
N VAL A 123 12.84 6.21 -9.88
CA VAL A 123 13.43 4.88 -9.67
C VAL A 123 14.13 4.71 -8.31
N GLY A 124 13.88 5.58 -7.37
CA GLY A 124 14.37 5.45 -5.99
C GLY A 124 13.21 5.19 -5.03
N HIS A 125 13.46 4.44 -3.97
CA HIS A 125 12.43 4.06 -2.99
C HIS A 125 11.59 5.25 -2.51
N TYR A 126 12.26 6.30 -2.04
CA TYR A 126 11.58 7.52 -1.61
C TYR A 126 10.76 8.15 -2.75
N ALA A 127 11.38 8.31 -3.90
CA ALA A 127 10.76 8.99 -5.04
C ALA A 127 9.57 8.21 -5.60
N GLY A 128 9.69 6.88 -5.68
CA GLY A 128 8.64 6.00 -6.18
C GLY A 128 7.40 6.01 -5.30
N VAL A 129 7.58 5.78 -3.98
CA VAL A 129 6.44 5.81 -3.05
C VAL A 129 5.83 7.20 -2.94
N ASN A 130 6.67 8.26 -2.92
CA ASN A 130 6.16 9.62 -2.92
C ASN A 130 5.29 9.90 -4.16
N ALA A 131 5.76 9.52 -5.35
CA ALA A 131 5.00 9.72 -6.59
C ALA A 131 3.66 8.95 -6.57
N MET A 132 3.66 7.74 -6.03
CA MET A 132 2.47 6.91 -5.89
C MET A 132 1.43 7.53 -4.96
N ILE A 133 1.86 8.10 -3.82
CA ILE A 133 0.96 8.59 -2.76
C ILE A 133 0.55 10.05 -2.95
N THR A 134 1.41 10.87 -3.57
CA THR A 134 1.11 12.29 -3.82
C THR A 134 0.60 12.56 -5.23
N GLY A 135 0.79 11.64 -6.16
CA GLY A 135 0.54 11.89 -7.59
C GLY A 135 1.49 12.91 -8.20
N ASN A 136 2.66 13.14 -7.60
CA ASN A 136 3.61 14.16 -8.02
C ASN A 136 5.06 13.68 -7.87
N TYR A 137 5.93 14.13 -8.79
CA TYR A 137 7.36 13.79 -8.76
C TYR A 137 8.20 14.68 -7.83
N MET A 138 7.63 15.74 -7.30
CA MET A 138 8.32 16.61 -6.36
C MET A 138 8.52 15.92 -5.03
N TYR A 139 9.76 15.67 -4.66
CA TYR A 139 10.11 15.08 -3.39
C TYR A 139 11.38 15.71 -2.82
N THR A 140 11.50 15.61 -1.50
CA THR A 140 12.73 15.94 -0.77
C THR A 140 13.29 14.66 -0.18
N GLN A 141 14.55 14.35 -0.45
CA GLN A 141 15.18 13.12 0.03
C GLN A 141 15.44 13.16 1.54
N GLY A 142 15.28 12.02 2.17
CA GLY A 142 15.69 11.74 3.54
C GLY A 142 14.52 11.45 4.48
N LEU A 143 14.79 10.62 5.46
CA LEU A 143 13.86 10.18 6.51
C LEU A 143 13.16 11.31 7.27
N ARG A 144 13.79 12.48 7.29
CA ARG A 144 13.35 13.62 8.09
C ARG A 144 12.44 14.56 7.32
N ASN A 145 12.28 14.32 6.04
CA ASN A 145 11.56 15.22 5.16
C ASN A 145 10.22 14.62 4.80
N LYS A 146 9.16 15.31 5.20
CA LYS A 146 7.81 15.03 4.73
C LYS A 146 7.67 15.48 3.28
N PRO A 147 6.78 14.87 2.48
CA PRO A 147 6.48 15.35 1.14
C PRO A 147 6.00 16.81 1.17
N THR A 148 6.30 17.55 0.10
CA THR A 148 5.83 18.93 -0.06
C THR A 148 4.45 18.99 -0.69
N MET A 149 4.11 17.99 -1.51
CA MET A 149 2.79 17.85 -2.13
C MET A 149 1.87 17.02 -1.25
N PRO A 150 0.56 17.33 -1.22
CA PRO A 150 -0.41 16.60 -0.40
C PRO A 150 -0.46 15.13 -0.79
N THR A 151 -0.63 14.28 0.21
CA THR A 151 -0.87 12.86 0.03
C THR A 151 -2.33 12.59 -0.29
N ILE A 152 -2.63 11.44 -0.88
CA ILE A 152 -4.01 10.99 -1.12
C ILE A 152 -4.83 10.94 0.18
N PHE A 153 -4.22 10.65 1.32
CA PHE A 153 -4.87 10.69 2.62
C PHE A 153 -5.41 12.08 2.95
N GLU A 154 -4.58 13.10 2.72
CA GLU A 154 -4.93 14.49 3.00
C GLU A 154 -6.06 14.98 2.09
N TYR A 155 -6.07 14.56 0.83
CA TYR A 155 -7.19 14.86 -0.08
C TYR A 155 -8.50 14.25 0.43
N LEU A 156 -8.50 12.96 0.79
CA LEU A 156 -9.69 12.29 1.32
C LEU A 156 -10.21 12.97 2.58
N ARG A 157 -9.31 13.22 3.54
CA ARG A 157 -9.71 13.81 4.81
C ARG A 157 -10.18 15.25 4.68
N ARG A 158 -9.53 16.03 3.81
CA ARG A 158 -9.90 17.44 3.62
C ARG A 158 -11.20 17.59 2.83
N HIS A 159 -11.35 16.85 1.74
CA HIS A 159 -12.43 17.05 0.79
C HIS A 159 -13.66 16.18 1.07
N GLN A 160 -13.49 14.98 1.57
CA GLN A 160 -14.61 14.11 1.93
C GLN A 160 -14.94 14.10 3.42
N GLY A 161 -14.15 14.79 4.26
CA GLY A 161 -14.38 14.83 5.69
C GLY A 161 -14.10 13.51 6.42
N GLU A 162 -13.28 12.65 5.84
CA GLU A 162 -12.94 11.37 6.44
C GLU A 162 -12.26 11.54 7.80
N LYS A 163 -12.64 10.71 8.75
CA LYS A 163 -11.98 10.64 10.07
C LYS A 163 -10.54 10.17 9.94
N ALA A 164 -9.68 10.53 10.88
CA ALA A 164 -8.30 10.07 10.88
C ALA A 164 -8.18 8.55 10.96
N THR A 165 -9.06 7.89 11.73
CA THR A 165 -9.14 6.43 11.81
C THR A 165 -9.59 5.73 10.53
N LYS A 166 -10.02 6.49 9.51
CA LYS A 166 -10.38 5.95 8.18
C LYS A 166 -9.22 5.98 7.18
N THR A 167 -8.05 6.47 7.57
CA THR A 167 -6.86 6.52 6.72
C THR A 167 -5.65 5.97 7.45
N TRP A 168 -5.00 4.96 6.87
CA TRP A 168 -3.87 4.26 7.49
C TRP A 168 -2.73 4.02 6.51
N PHE A 169 -1.50 4.32 6.96
CA PHE A 169 -0.26 3.89 6.34
C PHE A 169 0.40 2.85 7.25
N ILE A 170 0.57 1.63 6.75
CA ILE A 170 1.06 0.49 7.54
C ILE A 170 2.30 -0.08 6.86
N GLY A 171 3.43 -0.10 7.56
CA GLY A 171 4.67 -0.65 7.02
C GLY A 171 5.77 -0.71 8.06
N ASN A 172 6.70 -1.63 7.90
CA ASN A 172 7.81 -1.81 8.83
C ASN A 172 9.02 -0.95 8.55
N GLY A 173 9.05 -0.39 7.38
CA GLY A 173 10.25 0.20 6.91
C GLY A 173 10.45 1.61 7.40
N ILE A 174 11.37 1.76 8.33
CA ILE A 174 12.06 3.01 8.56
C ILE A 174 13.53 2.74 8.23
N GLY A 175 13.76 2.35 7.01
CA GLY A 175 15.09 2.38 6.43
C GLY A 175 15.44 3.81 6.01
N ASN A 176 16.67 4.06 5.66
CA ASN A 176 17.14 5.39 5.24
C ASN A 176 16.42 5.95 3.99
N SER A 177 15.63 5.15 3.33
CA SER A 177 14.97 5.47 2.06
C SER A 177 13.45 5.46 2.11
N ILE A 178 12.84 5.16 3.27
CA ILE A 178 11.39 5.07 3.36
C ILE A 178 10.81 6.37 3.93
N PRO A 179 9.97 7.06 3.17
CA PRO A 179 9.36 8.28 3.63
C PRO A 179 8.23 8.00 4.61
N LEU A 180 8.11 8.87 5.59
CA LEU A 180 6.90 8.96 6.39
C LEU A 180 5.85 9.73 5.57
N LEU A 181 5.10 9.00 4.76
CA LEU A 181 4.15 9.56 3.80
C LEU A 181 2.72 9.65 4.34
N ASP A 182 2.56 9.71 5.64
CA ASP A 182 1.28 9.85 6.32
C ASP A 182 0.67 11.26 6.19
N TYR A 183 1.49 12.31 5.97
CA TYR A 183 1.07 13.66 5.65
C TYR A 183 2.21 14.48 5.01
N SER A 184 1.86 15.62 4.41
CA SER A 184 2.78 16.57 3.77
C SER A 184 3.07 17.80 4.63
N THR A 185 4.00 18.63 4.15
CA THR A 185 4.26 19.97 4.70
C THR A 185 3.45 21.06 4.02
N HIS A 186 2.52 20.70 3.14
CA HIS A 186 1.72 21.66 2.40
C HIS A 186 0.84 22.51 3.32
N SER A 187 0.86 23.85 3.13
CA SER A 187 0.24 24.81 4.05
C SER A 187 -1.27 24.67 4.20
N GLU A 188 -1.94 24.18 3.15
CA GLU A 188 -3.39 24.01 3.14
C GLU A 188 -3.85 22.60 3.52
N TYR A 189 -2.94 21.64 3.56
CA TYR A 189 -3.19 20.25 3.88
C TYR A 189 -2.48 19.88 5.18
N GLY A 190 -1.34 19.25 5.11
CA GLY A 190 -0.47 19.00 6.25
C GLY A 190 -1.05 18.03 7.28
N ALA A 191 -0.42 18.02 8.44
CA ALA A 191 -0.67 17.05 9.50
C ALA A 191 -2.14 16.94 9.94
N SER A 192 -2.90 18.04 9.95
CA SER A 192 -4.31 18.02 10.35
C SER A 192 -5.19 17.12 9.50
N TYR A 193 -4.74 16.79 8.31
CA TYR A 193 -5.41 15.87 7.38
C TYR A 193 -4.60 14.59 7.13
N GLY A 194 -3.57 14.34 7.94
CA GLY A 194 -2.70 13.16 7.80
C GLY A 194 -3.38 11.83 8.13
N ALA A 195 -2.76 10.73 7.74
CA ALA A 195 -3.18 9.37 8.07
C ALA A 195 -2.58 8.89 9.39
N ASN A 196 -3.19 7.90 10.01
CA ASN A 196 -2.55 7.14 11.07
C ASN A 196 -1.44 6.25 10.49
N PHE A 197 -0.29 6.25 11.14
CA PHE A 197 0.85 5.41 10.78
C PHE A 197 0.99 4.25 11.78
N LEU A 198 1.27 3.06 11.27
CA LEU A 198 1.57 1.89 12.09
C LEU A 198 2.79 1.16 11.53
N ALA A 199 3.80 0.94 12.37
CA ALA A 199 4.95 0.08 12.09
C ALA A 199 4.88 -1.17 12.99
N PRO A 200 4.20 -2.25 12.57
CA PRO A 200 3.86 -3.35 13.45
C PRO A 200 5.06 -4.04 14.07
N ILE A 201 6.12 -4.31 13.31
CA ILE A 201 7.28 -5.04 13.80
C ILE A 201 8.07 -4.21 14.82
N ILE A 202 8.08 -2.89 14.68
CA ILE A 202 8.70 -2.00 15.67
C ILE A 202 7.80 -1.89 16.90
N THR A 203 6.50 -1.72 16.68
CA THR A 203 5.54 -1.50 17.78
C THR A 203 5.31 -2.76 18.61
N PHE A 204 5.13 -3.90 17.96
CA PHE A 204 4.75 -5.17 18.61
C PHE A 204 5.89 -6.21 18.63
N GLY A 205 7.08 -5.86 18.15
CA GLY A 205 8.26 -6.72 18.16
C GLY A 205 9.04 -6.64 19.47
N SER A 206 10.21 -7.29 19.48
CA SER A 206 11.09 -7.38 20.66
C SER A 206 11.51 -6.03 21.25
N ASP A 207 11.57 -4.99 20.45
CA ASP A 207 11.90 -3.63 20.93
C ASP A 207 10.71 -2.98 21.62
N GLY A 208 9.50 -3.16 21.12
CA GLY A 208 8.27 -2.76 21.81
C GLY A 208 8.11 -3.52 23.13
N GLU A 209 8.32 -4.84 23.12
CA GLU A 209 8.29 -5.67 24.33
C GLU A 209 9.31 -5.23 25.39
N LYS A 210 10.53 -4.81 24.99
CA LYS A 210 11.53 -4.30 25.94
C LYS A 210 11.04 -3.05 26.68
N HIS A 211 10.38 -2.15 25.97
CA HIS A 211 9.81 -0.95 26.57
C HIS A 211 8.65 -1.29 27.49
N LEU A 212 7.84 -2.28 27.17
CA LEU A 212 6.75 -2.73 28.02
C LEU A 212 7.23 -3.54 29.22
N LYS A 213 8.15 -4.50 29.06
CA LYS A 213 8.68 -5.35 30.14
C LYS A 213 9.58 -4.60 31.11
N ASN A 214 10.26 -3.56 30.69
CA ASN A 214 11.08 -2.73 31.57
C ASN A 214 10.31 -1.61 32.29
N ALA A 215 9.07 -1.43 31.93
CA ALA A 215 8.16 -0.52 32.59
C ALA A 215 7.69 -1.13 33.91
N LYS A 216 8.46 -0.98 34.95
CA LYS A 216 8.11 -1.44 36.30
C LYS A 216 6.85 -0.73 36.78
N VAL A 217 5.76 -1.47 36.98
CA VAL A 217 4.56 -1.01 37.69
C VAL A 217 4.03 0.33 37.13
N TYR A 218 3.58 0.29 35.90
CA TYR A 218 2.92 1.45 35.32
C TYR A 218 1.41 1.29 35.38
N HIS A 219 0.72 2.39 35.60
CA HIS A 219 -0.68 2.49 35.33
C HIS A 219 -0.89 2.18 33.83
N PRO A 220 -1.93 1.42 33.43
CA PRO A 220 -2.15 1.07 32.02
C PRO A 220 -2.12 2.28 31.05
N GLU A 221 -2.45 3.46 31.55
CA GLU A 221 -2.36 4.71 30.78
C GLU A 221 -0.92 5.18 30.58
N ASP A 222 -0.01 4.91 31.48
CA ASP A 222 1.40 5.30 31.40
C ASP A 222 2.18 4.37 30.45
N GLU A 223 1.78 3.11 30.32
CA GLU A 223 2.41 2.13 29.42
C GLU A 223 2.16 2.44 27.93
N LEU A 224 1.05 3.09 27.63
CA LEU A 224 0.71 3.47 26.27
C LEU A 224 1.40 4.76 25.83
N ASP A 225 1.80 5.60 26.75
CA ASP A 225 2.48 6.86 26.47
C ASP A 225 3.84 6.69 25.76
N PRO A 226 4.71 5.73 26.12
CA PRO A 226 5.93 5.43 25.36
C PRO A 226 5.65 4.95 23.93
N MET A 227 4.57 4.19 23.73
CA MET A 227 4.17 3.72 22.40
C MET A 227 3.57 4.82 21.54
N TYR A 228 2.77 5.70 22.13
CA TYR A 228 2.33 6.91 21.45
C TYR A 228 3.50 7.83 21.15
N LYS A 229 4.48 7.95 22.05
CA LYS A 229 5.70 8.71 21.80
C LYS A 229 6.54 8.07 20.69
N MET A 230 6.63 6.75 20.63
CA MET A 230 7.32 6.05 19.54
C MET A 230 6.56 6.21 18.22
N LYS A 231 5.26 5.92 18.20
CA LYS A 231 4.41 6.19 17.03
C LYS A 231 4.55 7.63 16.57
N TYR A 232 4.49 8.52 17.49
CA TYR A 232 4.57 9.94 17.29
C TYR A 232 5.96 10.38 16.78
N PHE A 233 7.03 9.83 17.32
CA PHE A 233 8.38 9.98 16.85
C PHE A 233 8.51 9.49 15.41
N LEU A 234 7.93 8.34 15.08
CA LEU A 234 7.92 7.78 13.75
C LEU A 234 7.10 8.64 12.77
N ASP A 235 5.96 9.15 13.20
CA ASP A 235 5.08 9.95 12.36
C ASP A 235 5.61 11.37 12.09
N ASN A 236 6.31 11.96 13.05
CA ASN A 236 6.41 13.41 13.03
C ASN A 236 7.82 13.97 13.21
N VAL A 237 8.72 13.35 13.98
CA VAL A 237 9.80 14.17 14.46
C VAL A 237 11.07 13.47 14.88
N TRP A 238 11.80 12.99 13.98
CA TRP A 238 13.18 12.63 14.19
C TRP A 238 14.07 13.81 14.62
N TYR A 239 13.64 15.05 14.48
CA TYR A 239 14.48 16.23 14.57
C TYR A 239 13.94 17.39 15.40
N SER A 240 12.75 17.36 15.91
CA SER A 240 12.23 18.46 16.72
C SER A 240 12.22 18.13 18.20
N GLN A 241 13.39 18.10 18.79
CA GLN A 241 13.45 18.15 20.26
C GLN A 241 12.79 19.45 20.73
N GLY A 242 11.75 19.32 21.55
CA GLY A 242 11.13 20.43 22.26
C GLY A 242 10.01 21.18 21.55
N LYS A 243 9.59 20.75 20.33
CA LYS A 243 8.40 21.30 19.70
C LYS A 243 7.19 20.39 19.94
N GLN A 244 6.04 21.01 20.14
CA GLN A 244 4.78 20.31 20.19
C GLN A 244 4.56 19.61 18.84
N LEU A 245 4.27 18.34 18.91
CA LEU A 245 4.18 17.48 17.74
C LEU A 245 2.89 17.82 16.96
N PRO A 246 2.90 17.84 15.61
CA PRO A 246 1.70 18.10 14.85
C PRO A 246 0.64 17.06 15.17
N ASN A 247 -0.58 17.52 15.43
CA ASN A 247 -1.72 16.63 15.61
C ASN A 247 -2.21 16.22 14.22
N ILE A 248 -2.26 14.92 13.92
CA ILE A 248 -2.86 14.39 12.69
C ILE A 248 -4.40 14.47 12.70
N GLY A 249 -4.97 15.20 13.65
CA GLY A 249 -6.40 15.48 13.69
C GLY A 249 -7.27 14.31 14.16
N ASN A 250 -6.71 13.35 14.89
CA ASN A 250 -7.54 12.40 15.64
C ASN A 250 -8.29 13.15 16.75
N THR A 251 -9.59 12.89 16.88
CA THR A 251 -10.37 13.33 18.04
C THR A 251 -9.95 12.56 19.29
N ASP A 252 -10.41 12.97 20.46
CA ASP A 252 -10.09 12.25 21.70
C ASP A 252 -10.75 10.87 21.75
N GLU A 253 -11.92 10.71 21.12
CA GLU A 253 -12.58 9.43 20.94
C GLU A 253 -11.78 8.52 20.00
N GLU A 254 -11.27 9.05 18.88
CA GLU A 254 -10.41 8.30 17.95
C GLU A 254 -9.10 7.88 18.60
N LYS A 255 -8.49 8.76 19.41
CA LYS A 255 -7.29 8.42 20.19
C LYS A 255 -7.57 7.31 21.20
N ALA A 256 -8.71 7.36 21.90
CA ALA A 256 -9.12 6.32 22.83
C ALA A 256 -9.37 4.98 22.12
N GLU A 257 -9.96 5.04 20.93
CA GLU A 257 -10.18 3.84 20.11
C GLU A 257 -8.86 3.21 19.61
N ILE A 258 -7.92 4.04 19.11
CA ILE A 258 -6.58 3.60 18.72
C ILE A 258 -5.83 3.00 19.91
N LYS A 259 -5.92 3.65 21.07
CA LYS A 259 -5.32 3.17 22.32
C LYS A 259 -5.83 1.77 22.69
N THR A 260 -7.14 1.57 22.65
CA THR A 260 -7.75 0.25 22.89
C THR A 260 -7.27 -0.77 21.86
N PHE A 261 -7.27 -0.40 20.58
CA PHE A 261 -6.78 -1.26 19.51
C PHE A 261 -5.33 -1.72 19.74
N VAL A 262 -4.45 -0.79 20.08
CA VAL A 262 -3.03 -1.11 20.30
C VAL A 262 -2.88 -2.08 21.48
N LYS A 263 -3.65 -1.89 22.54
CA LYS A 263 -3.64 -2.83 23.69
C LYS A 263 -4.13 -4.22 23.27
N ASP A 264 -5.26 -4.29 22.56
CA ASP A 264 -5.78 -5.55 22.02
C ASP A 264 -4.75 -6.26 21.13
N MET A 265 -3.94 -5.52 20.37
CA MET A 265 -2.89 -6.11 19.53
C MET A 265 -1.75 -6.72 20.36
N PHE A 266 -1.38 -6.14 21.51
CA PHE A 266 -0.42 -6.80 22.41
C PHE A 266 -0.97 -8.09 22.97
N ASP A 267 -2.21 -8.07 23.46
CA ASP A 267 -2.87 -9.27 24.01
C ASP A 267 -2.96 -10.37 22.93
N LYS A 268 -3.31 -10.01 21.69
CA LYS A 268 -3.36 -10.96 20.57
C LYS A 268 -1.98 -11.46 20.13
N THR A 269 -0.96 -10.63 20.19
CA THR A 269 0.42 -11.02 19.86
C THR A 269 0.92 -12.05 20.87
N GLU A 270 0.70 -11.82 22.15
CA GLU A 270 1.07 -12.76 23.20
C GLU A 270 0.28 -14.08 23.07
N ALA A 271 -1.00 -14.00 22.73
CA ALA A 271 -1.85 -15.16 22.52
C ALA A 271 -1.62 -15.87 21.17
N GLY A 272 -0.82 -15.32 20.25
CA GLY A 272 -0.61 -15.86 18.91
C GLY A 272 -1.85 -15.86 18.03
N THR A 273 -2.77 -14.90 18.21
CA THR A 273 -4.07 -14.83 17.53
C THR A 273 -4.22 -13.69 16.55
N ILE A 274 -3.13 -13.04 16.18
CA ILE A 274 -3.11 -12.06 15.08
C ILE A 274 -3.47 -12.75 13.76
N ALA A 275 -4.23 -12.08 12.93
CA ALA A 275 -4.69 -12.60 11.63
C ALA A 275 -3.56 -12.66 10.57
N HIS A 276 -2.46 -13.33 10.92
CA HIS A 276 -1.33 -13.53 10.01
C HIS A 276 -1.71 -14.44 8.84
N PRO A 277 -1.04 -14.28 7.66
CA PRO A 277 -1.07 -15.29 6.61
C PRO A 277 -0.67 -16.67 7.17
N PRO A 278 -1.12 -17.77 6.54
CA PRO A 278 -0.73 -19.12 6.96
C PRO A 278 0.78 -19.36 7.07
N VAL A 279 1.55 -18.70 6.20
CA VAL A 279 3.01 -18.56 6.33
C VAL A 279 3.29 -17.12 6.73
N ALA A 280 3.92 -16.89 7.86
CA ALA A 280 4.21 -15.54 8.40
C ALA A 280 5.65 -15.49 8.94
N ASP A 281 6.60 -15.93 8.12
CA ASP A 281 8.00 -16.12 8.48
C ASP A 281 8.87 -14.87 8.31
N ASN A 282 8.39 -13.84 7.63
CA ASN A 282 9.11 -12.59 7.44
C ASN A 282 8.35 -11.36 7.94
N GLY A 283 9.03 -10.20 7.92
CA GLY A 283 8.47 -8.94 8.43
C GLY A 283 7.26 -8.45 7.64
N ASP A 284 7.26 -8.62 6.32
CA ASP A 284 6.15 -8.18 5.46
C ASP A 284 4.87 -8.98 5.74
N LEU A 285 4.98 -10.31 5.86
CA LEU A 285 3.83 -11.16 6.16
C LEU A 285 3.27 -10.92 7.56
N ARG A 286 4.14 -10.65 8.54
CA ARG A 286 3.68 -10.25 9.88
C ARG A 286 2.97 -8.90 9.83
N THR A 287 3.50 -7.94 9.06
CA THR A 287 2.85 -6.62 8.85
C THR A 287 1.45 -6.78 8.27
N ILE A 288 1.27 -7.68 7.33
CA ILE A 288 -0.03 -7.98 6.73
C ILE A 288 -1.03 -8.44 7.79
N GLY A 289 -0.64 -9.29 8.73
CA GLY A 289 -1.52 -9.71 9.82
C GLY A 289 -2.07 -8.53 10.63
N TYR A 290 -1.21 -7.61 11.02
CA TYR A 290 -1.66 -6.40 11.72
C TYR A 290 -2.47 -5.45 10.84
N ALA A 291 -2.18 -5.39 9.54
CA ALA A 291 -3.01 -4.64 8.60
C ALA A 291 -4.43 -5.22 8.52
N CYS A 292 -4.58 -6.55 8.52
CA CYS A 292 -5.87 -7.21 8.59
C CYS A 292 -6.63 -6.84 9.87
N GLU A 293 -5.94 -6.76 11.02
CA GLU A 293 -6.55 -6.33 12.28
C GLU A 293 -6.98 -4.85 12.25
N VAL A 294 -6.19 -3.96 11.66
CA VAL A 294 -6.56 -2.56 11.44
C VAL A 294 -7.82 -2.49 10.56
N MET A 295 -7.84 -3.20 9.44
CA MET A 295 -9.00 -3.24 8.54
C MET A 295 -10.24 -3.78 9.26
N LYS A 296 -10.11 -4.85 10.02
CA LYS A 296 -11.20 -5.43 10.80
C LYS A 296 -11.76 -4.47 11.87
N ARG A 297 -10.88 -3.71 12.52
CA ARG A 297 -11.29 -2.78 13.60
C ARG A 297 -11.90 -1.49 13.04
N PHE A 298 -11.20 -0.84 12.13
CA PHE A 298 -11.52 0.54 11.72
C PHE A 298 -12.29 0.63 10.40
N LYS A 299 -12.30 -0.42 9.56
CA LYS A 299 -12.86 -0.41 8.21
C LYS A 299 -12.44 0.89 7.49
N PRO A 300 -11.13 1.07 7.23
CA PRO A 300 -10.63 2.32 6.66
C PRO A 300 -11.17 2.57 5.25
N THR A 301 -11.35 3.83 4.91
CA THR A 301 -11.60 4.26 3.53
C THR A 301 -10.36 4.04 2.66
N LEU A 302 -9.16 4.27 3.23
CA LEU A 302 -7.89 4.00 2.55
C LEU A 302 -6.88 3.39 3.50
N THR A 303 -6.37 2.22 3.11
CA THR A 303 -5.23 1.55 3.74
C THR A 303 -4.10 1.42 2.73
N VAL A 304 -2.92 1.92 3.06
CA VAL A 304 -1.68 1.65 2.32
C VAL A 304 -0.86 0.66 3.13
N ILE A 305 -0.51 -0.47 2.52
CA ILE A 305 0.34 -1.51 3.11
C ILE A 305 1.66 -1.52 2.35
N TYR A 306 2.74 -1.24 3.05
CA TYR A 306 4.07 -1.10 2.47
C TYR A 306 4.91 -2.32 2.81
N LEU A 307 5.28 -3.10 1.78
CA LEU A 307 6.05 -4.34 1.89
C LEU A 307 7.46 -4.11 1.37
N SER A 308 8.48 -4.22 2.21
CA SER A 308 9.84 -3.77 1.90
C SER A 308 10.89 -4.88 1.75
N ASN A 309 10.53 -6.14 1.99
CA ASN A 309 11.50 -7.24 1.97
C ASN A 309 12.08 -7.52 0.58
N VAL A 310 11.38 -7.13 -0.49
CA VAL A 310 11.86 -7.28 -1.88
C VAL A 310 13.08 -6.40 -2.20
N ASP A 311 13.44 -5.45 -1.34
CA ASP A 311 14.64 -4.63 -1.49
C ASP A 311 15.96 -5.40 -1.33
N SER A 312 15.91 -6.60 -0.82
CA SER A 312 17.06 -7.52 -0.77
C SER A 312 17.71 -7.79 -2.14
N CYS A 313 17.04 -7.46 -3.24
CA CYS A 313 17.49 -7.66 -4.61
C CYS A 313 18.87 -7.05 -4.94
N HIS A 314 19.29 -6.01 -4.25
CA HIS A 314 20.60 -5.38 -4.45
C HIS A 314 21.79 -6.30 -4.21
N GLY A 315 21.70 -7.17 -3.22
CA GLY A 315 22.83 -8.00 -2.80
C GLY A 315 22.48 -9.46 -2.58
N ASN A 316 21.22 -9.83 -2.68
CA ASN A 316 20.78 -11.21 -2.48
C ASN A 316 19.54 -11.48 -3.33
N PHE A 317 19.78 -12.00 -4.53
CA PHE A 317 18.72 -12.31 -5.49
C PHE A 317 17.81 -13.44 -5.01
N THR A 318 18.37 -14.43 -4.32
CA THR A 318 17.58 -15.49 -3.68
C THR A 318 16.57 -14.94 -2.70
N SER A 319 17.03 -14.11 -1.78
CA SER A 319 16.15 -13.51 -0.77
C SER A 319 15.10 -12.60 -1.39
N TYR A 320 15.42 -11.94 -2.50
CA TYR A 320 14.45 -11.15 -3.27
C TYR A 320 13.34 -12.04 -3.84
N LEU A 321 13.70 -13.14 -4.49
CA LEU A 321 12.71 -14.07 -5.05
C LEU A 321 11.83 -14.69 -3.95
N GLU A 322 12.42 -15.09 -2.83
CA GLU A 322 11.71 -15.60 -1.66
C GLU A 322 10.75 -14.54 -1.09
N SER A 323 11.20 -13.31 -0.98
CA SER A 323 10.38 -12.20 -0.48
C SER A 323 9.24 -11.86 -1.43
N LEU A 324 9.49 -11.92 -2.74
CA LEU A 324 8.48 -11.66 -3.76
C LEU A 324 7.38 -12.75 -3.76
N HIS A 325 7.77 -14.02 -3.65
CA HIS A 325 6.82 -15.12 -3.54
C HIS A 325 5.96 -15.04 -2.26
N ARG A 326 6.58 -14.65 -1.13
CA ARG A 326 5.88 -14.40 0.13
C ARG A 326 4.96 -13.20 0.05
N ALA A 327 5.39 -12.13 -0.59
CA ALA A 327 4.55 -10.94 -0.79
C ALA A 327 3.28 -11.28 -1.60
N ASP A 328 3.40 -12.12 -2.63
CA ASP A 328 2.26 -12.66 -3.37
C ASP A 328 1.31 -13.47 -2.49
N HIS A 329 1.85 -14.35 -1.64
CA HIS A 329 1.05 -15.09 -0.65
C HIS A 329 0.31 -14.13 0.29
N GLY A 330 0.99 -13.08 0.73
CA GLY A 330 0.39 -12.03 1.55
C GLY A 330 -0.72 -11.25 0.84
N VAL A 331 -0.55 -10.94 -0.44
CA VAL A 331 -1.61 -10.31 -1.26
C VAL A 331 -2.85 -11.21 -1.33
N GLY A 332 -2.64 -12.50 -1.58
CA GLY A 332 -3.72 -13.47 -1.56
C GLY A 332 -4.46 -13.50 -0.23
N HIS A 333 -3.71 -13.49 0.88
CA HIS A 333 -4.29 -13.46 2.23
C HIS A 333 -5.09 -12.18 2.50
N ILE A 334 -4.57 -11.00 2.13
CA ILE A 334 -5.29 -9.73 2.31
C ILE A 334 -6.64 -9.80 1.62
N TRP A 335 -6.66 -10.22 0.34
CA TRP A 335 -7.90 -10.27 -0.44
C TRP A 335 -8.89 -11.28 0.12
N ASP A 336 -8.45 -12.49 0.42
CA ASP A 336 -9.28 -13.53 1.04
C ASP A 336 -9.83 -13.08 2.39
N TYR A 337 -8.97 -12.49 3.24
CA TYR A 337 -9.37 -12.04 4.57
C TYR A 337 -10.43 -10.95 4.52
N ILE A 338 -10.31 -9.98 3.60
CA ILE A 338 -11.32 -8.93 3.42
C ILE A 338 -12.65 -9.54 3.03
N GLN A 339 -12.65 -10.46 2.04
CA GLN A 339 -13.88 -11.04 1.51
C GLN A 339 -14.59 -11.95 2.51
N ASN A 340 -13.84 -12.66 3.36
CA ASN A 340 -14.39 -13.71 4.21
C ASN A 340 -14.48 -13.33 5.69
N ASN A 341 -13.74 -12.31 6.17
CA ASN A 341 -13.63 -12.00 7.60
C ASN A 341 -14.04 -10.57 7.97
N ILE A 342 -14.34 -9.71 7.00
CA ILE A 342 -14.78 -8.34 7.24
C ILE A 342 -16.03 -8.05 6.40
N PRO A 343 -17.23 -8.45 6.86
CA PRO A 343 -18.46 -8.34 6.07
C PRO A 343 -18.75 -6.93 5.55
N GLU A 344 -18.37 -5.90 6.31
CA GLU A 344 -18.58 -4.50 5.94
C GLU A 344 -17.69 -4.03 4.79
N MET A 345 -16.57 -4.71 4.57
CA MET A 345 -15.63 -4.42 3.48
C MET A 345 -15.75 -5.41 2.31
N ALA A 346 -16.29 -6.61 2.57
CA ALA A 346 -16.50 -7.62 1.55
C ALA A 346 -17.37 -7.07 0.41
N ASN A 347 -17.01 -7.35 -0.84
CA ASN A 347 -17.66 -6.84 -2.05
C ASN A 347 -17.77 -5.31 -2.16
N ASN A 348 -17.09 -4.56 -1.29
CA ASN A 348 -17.07 -3.10 -1.27
C ASN A 348 -15.65 -2.53 -1.10
N THR A 349 -14.66 -3.32 -1.45
CA THR A 349 -13.24 -2.95 -1.40
C THR A 349 -12.62 -3.08 -2.77
N THR A 350 -11.85 -2.09 -3.16
CA THR A 350 -10.91 -2.20 -4.29
C THR A 350 -9.51 -2.40 -3.74
N MET A 351 -8.82 -3.45 -4.18
CA MET A 351 -7.40 -3.66 -3.87
C MET A 351 -6.56 -3.33 -5.09
N MET A 352 -5.47 -2.62 -4.86
CA MET A 352 -4.45 -2.28 -5.86
C MET A 352 -3.10 -2.83 -5.39
N VAL A 353 -2.37 -3.48 -6.30
CA VAL A 353 -1.01 -3.98 -6.04
C VAL A 353 -0.05 -3.32 -7.02
N VAL A 354 0.92 -2.57 -6.49
CA VAL A 354 1.80 -1.72 -7.31
C VAL A 354 3.22 -1.73 -6.76
N PRO A 355 4.25 -2.08 -7.54
CA PRO A 355 5.64 -1.81 -7.18
C PRO A 355 5.96 -0.32 -7.25
N GLU A 356 6.85 0.16 -6.38
CA GLU A 356 7.27 1.57 -6.38
C GLU A 356 8.19 1.92 -7.57
N HIS A 357 8.96 0.95 -8.04
CA HIS A 357 9.77 0.97 -9.26
C HIS A 357 10.09 -0.47 -9.71
N GLY A 358 10.71 -0.61 -10.85
CA GLY A 358 11.25 -1.89 -11.32
C GLY A 358 12.70 -2.10 -10.87
N ARG A 359 13.38 -3.08 -11.47
CA ARG A 359 14.81 -3.35 -11.30
C ARG A 359 15.51 -3.39 -12.65
N ASN A 360 16.83 -3.25 -12.64
CA ASN A 360 17.66 -3.27 -13.84
C ASN A 360 17.46 -4.57 -14.64
N LEU A 361 17.62 -4.47 -15.94
CA LEU A 361 17.69 -5.66 -16.81
C LEU A 361 18.96 -6.46 -16.52
N ASN A 362 20.09 -5.76 -16.46
CA ASN A 362 21.37 -6.38 -16.21
C ASN A 362 21.70 -6.44 -14.71
N SER A 363 22.27 -7.55 -14.28
CA SER A 363 22.73 -7.74 -12.90
C SER A 363 23.87 -6.79 -12.54
N ASN A 364 24.05 -6.55 -11.26
CA ASN A 364 25.26 -5.94 -10.72
C ASN A 364 26.34 -7.03 -10.47
N ASN A 365 27.45 -6.66 -9.83
CA ASN A 365 28.57 -7.57 -9.56
C ASN A 365 28.51 -8.21 -8.16
N ILE A 366 27.37 -8.12 -7.48
CA ILE A 366 27.20 -8.67 -6.13
C ILE A 366 26.48 -10.01 -6.25
N GLU A 367 27.16 -11.08 -5.93
CA GLU A 367 26.60 -12.43 -5.92
C GLU A 367 26.18 -12.83 -4.51
N ASP A 368 25.05 -13.49 -4.40
CA ASP A 368 24.58 -14.09 -3.15
C ASP A 368 25.26 -15.44 -2.85
N GLY A 369 24.92 -16.05 -1.72
CA GLY A 369 25.50 -17.34 -1.30
C GLY A 369 25.22 -18.53 -2.24
N ASN A 370 24.36 -18.34 -3.23
CA ASN A 370 23.99 -19.32 -4.24
C ASN A 370 24.52 -18.95 -5.64
N ALA A 371 25.42 -17.98 -5.70
CA ALA A 371 26.04 -17.45 -6.91
C ALA A 371 25.05 -16.79 -7.90
N PHE A 372 23.96 -16.22 -7.39
CA PHE A 372 23.07 -15.37 -8.17
C PHE A 372 23.42 -13.90 -7.96
N SER A 373 23.53 -13.18 -9.07
CA SER A 373 23.83 -11.75 -9.03
C SER A 373 22.60 -10.93 -8.66
N GLY A 374 22.80 -9.88 -7.88
CA GLY A 374 21.77 -8.90 -7.54
C GLY A 374 21.45 -7.93 -8.68
N TYR A 375 20.41 -7.13 -8.51
CA TYR A 375 19.97 -6.13 -9.48
C TYR A 375 19.69 -4.78 -8.81
N ASP A 376 20.30 -3.73 -9.33
CA ASP A 376 20.04 -2.36 -8.92
C ASP A 376 18.80 -1.78 -9.64
N HIS A 377 18.59 -0.46 -9.54
CA HIS A 377 17.46 0.25 -10.15
C HIS A 377 17.90 1.58 -10.79
N SER A 378 18.68 1.51 -11.86
CA SER A 378 19.27 2.69 -12.50
C SER A 378 19.07 2.75 -14.02
N ASP A 379 18.71 1.64 -14.68
CA ASP A 379 18.50 1.56 -16.11
C ASP A 379 17.03 1.76 -16.54
N ALA A 380 16.76 1.66 -17.83
CA ALA A 380 15.41 1.85 -18.36
C ALA A 380 14.42 0.75 -17.89
N ASN A 381 14.88 -0.47 -17.63
CA ASN A 381 14.02 -1.56 -17.16
C ASN A 381 13.49 -1.28 -15.74
N SER A 382 14.25 -0.54 -14.93
CA SER A 382 13.83 -0.13 -13.58
C SER A 382 12.65 0.87 -13.57
N ARG A 383 12.29 1.40 -14.73
CA ARG A 383 11.11 2.27 -14.92
C ARG A 383 9.85 1.48 -15.30
N ARG A 384 9.93 0.18 -15.40
CA ARG A 384 8.82 -0.69 -15.82
C ARG A 384 8.23 -1.35 -14.60
N ILE A 385 6.95 -1.07 -14.33
CA ILE A 385 6.18 -1.67 -13.25
C ILE A 385 4.83 -2.17 -13.76
N PHE A 386 4.14 -2.93 -12.95
CA PHE A 386 2.75 -3.29 -13.19
C PHE A 386 1.82 -2.61 -12.17
N SER A 387 0.53 -2.59 -12.46
CA SER A 387 -0.52 -2.30 -11.50
C SER A 387 -1.66 -3.29 -11.68
N SER A 388 -1.96 -4.07 -10.66
CA SER A 388 -3.11 -5.00 -10.66
C SER A 388 -4.20 -4.43 -9.75
N ILE A 389 -5.43 -4.34 -10.27
CA ILE A 389 -6.58 -3.72 -9.59
C ILE A 389 -7.74 -4.69 -9.61
N VAL A 390 -8.34 -4.94 -8.45
CA VAL A 390 -9.50 -5.83 -8.30
C VAL A 390 -10.53 -5.21 -7.37
N GLY A 391 -11.80 -5.32 -7.68
CA GLY A 391 -12.90 -4.80 -6.85
C GLY A 391 -14.15 -4.46 -7.62
N PRO A 392 -15.14 -3.84 -6.96
CA PRO A 392 -16.38 -3.43 -7.60
C PRO A 392 -16.15 -2.47 -8.77
N GLY A 393 -16.83 -2.73 -9.89
CA GLY A 393 -16.74 -1.89 -11.08
C GLY A 393 -15.43 -1.99 -11.85
N ILE A 394 -14.54 -2.91 -11.47
CA ILE A 394 -13.30 -3.20 -12.19
C ILE A 394 -13.54 -4.36 -13.16
N ASP A 395 -13.14 -4.18 -14.41
CA ASP A 395 -13.28 -5.22 -15.43
C ASP A 395 -12.41 -6.43 -15.08
N SER A 396 -13.02 -7.60 -15.07
CA SER A 396 -12.34 -8.85 -14.78
C SER A 396 -11.57 -9.38 -16.00
N ASN A 397 -10.44 -10.04 -15.76
CA ASN A 397 -9.59 -10.64 -16.77
C ASN A 397 -9.16 -9.68 -17.90
N LEU A 398 -9.04 -8.39 -17.59
CA LEU A 398 -8.54 -7.38 -18.50
C LEU A 398 -7.03 -7.18 -18.28
N SER A 399 -6.25 -7.35 -19.35
CA SER A 399 -4.80 -7.08 -19.35
C SER A 399 -4.49 -6.05 -20.41
N VAL A 400 -3.85 -4.93 -20.00
CA VAL A 400 -3.54 -3.81 -20.89
C VAL A 400 -2.07 -3.39 -20.77
N GLY A 401 -1.54 -2.88 -21.85
CA GLY A 401 -0.15 -2.44 -21.94
C GLY A 401 0.81 -3.56 -22.35
N SER A 402 1.92 -3.14 -22.93
CA SER A 402 3.04 -3.98 -23.36
C SER A 402 4.33 -3.17 -23.28
N GLU A 403 5.48 -3.83 -23.42
CA GLU A 403 6.78 -3.17 -23.42
C GLU A 403 6.88 -2.01 -24.44
N SER A 404 6.26 -2.19 -25.61
CA SER A 404 6.21 -1.15 -26.65
C SER A 404 5.07 -0.14 -26.49
N ASN A 405 4.16 -0.38 -25.55
CA ASN A 405 2.99 0.47 -25.29
C ASN A 405 2.70 0.53 -23.80
N GLN A 406 3.46 1.33 -23.08
CA GLN A 406 3.25 1.58 -21.66
C GLN A 406 1.95 2.36 -21.44
N ILE A 407 1.19 1.99 -20.43
CA ILE A 407 -0.09 2.61 -20.08
C ILE A 407 0.03 3.32 -18.75
N GLY A 408 0.17 4.63 -18.82
CA GLY A 408 0.23 5.50 -17.64
C GLY A 408 1.59 5.56 -16.96
N ASP A 409 1.57 6.15 -15.79
CA ASP A 409 2.73 6.37 -14.94
C ASP A 409 2.35 6.21 -13.47
N ILE A 410 3.32 6.01 -12.61
CA ILE A 410 3.12 5.84 -11.17
C ILE A 410 2.35 7.00 -10.52
N VAL A 411 2.47 8.22 -11.05
CA VAL A 411 1.69 9.38 -10.57
C VAL A 411 0.19 9.27 -10.88
N ASN A 412 -0.22 8.37 -11.78
CA ASN A 412 -1.64 8.11 -12.03
C ASN A 412 -2.31 7.30 -10.90
N ILE A 413 -1.54 6.68 -10.00
CA ILE A 413 -2.08 5.89 -8.89
C ILE A 413 -2.94 6.76 -7.96
N THR A 414 -2.47 7.95 -7.59
CA THR A 414 -3.24 8.89 -6.76
C THR A 414 -4.58 9.29 -7.41
N PRO A 415 -4.65 9.75 -8.67
CA PRO A 415 -5.92 10.00 -9.35
C PRO A 415 -6.79 8.74 -9.50
N THR A 416 -6.20 7.56 -9.64
CA THR A 416 -6.96 6.30 -9.72
C THR A 416 -7.64 5.97 -8.39
N ILE A 417 -6.93 6.07 -7.27
CA ILE A 417 -7.51 5.92 -5.93
C ILE A 417 -8.62 6.96 -5.71
N ALA A 418 -8.35 8.21 -6.11
CA ALA A 418 -9.30 9.29 -5.99
C ALA A 418 -10.58 9.07 -6.83
N GLU A 419 -10.46 8.47 -8.00
CA GLU A 419 -11.61 8.09 -8.84
C GLU A 419 -12.43 6.98 -8.17
N ILE A 420 -11.80 5.93 -7.72
CA ILE A 420 -12.47 4.84 -7.00
C ILE A 420 -13.24 5.37 -5.78
N LEU A 421 -12.64 6.29 -5.03
CA LEU A 421 -13.23 6.88 -3.82
C LEU A 421 -14.07 8.13 -4.08
N GLY A 422 -14.29 8.52 -5.35
CA GLY A 422 -15.20 9.61 -5.74
C GLY A 422 -14.69 11.02 -5.46
N CYS A 423 -13.38 11.24 -5.28
CA CYS A 423 -12.78 12.58 -5.06
C CYS A 423 -11.80 13.01 -6.15
N LYS A 424 -11.80 12.38 -7.34
CA LYS A 424 -10.88 12.71 -8.44
C LYS A 424 -10.94 14.19 -8.83
N ASN A 425 -12.13 14.76 -8.89
CA ASN A 425 -12.30 16.17 -9.25
C ASN A 425 -11.61 17.12 -8.25
N ASP A 426 -11.65 16.78 -6.96
CA ASP A 426 -11.01 17.57 -5.91
C ASP A 426 -9.48 17.46 -5.99
N VAL A 427 -8.98 16.24 -6.22
CA VAL A 427 -7.55 15.95 -6.37
C VAL A 427 -6.99 16.67 -7.61
N VAL A 428 -7.62 16.49 -8.77
CA VAL A 428 -7.20 17.12 -10.02
C VAL A 428 -7.39 18.63 -9.98
N GLY A 429 -8.52 19.09 -9.43
CA GLY A 429 -8.84 20.51 -9.29
C GLY A 429 -7.89 21.28 -8.36
N SER A 430 -7.17 20.58 -7.48
CA SER A 430 -6.12 21.20 -6.66
C SER A 430 -4.96 21.77 -7.48
N GLY A 431 -4.69 21.21 -8.66
CA GLY A 431 -3.53 21.54 -9.50
C GLY A 431 -2.19 21.05 -8.92
N LEU A 432 -2.20 20.19 -7.90
CA LEU A 432 -1.02 19.73 -7.19
C LEU A 432 -0.56 18.32 -7.60
N VAL A 433 -1.32 17.63 -8.44
CA VAL A 433 -0.95 16.35 -9.04
C VAL A 433 -0.33 16.52 -10.41
N ALA A 434 0.63 15.69 -10.78
CA ALA A 434 1.33 15.77 -12.08
C ALA A 434 0.47 15.28 -13.25
N SER A 435 -0.59 14.49 -12.98
CA SER A 435 -1.51 13.98 -13.99
C SER A 435 -2.95 14.18 -13.55
N SER A 436 -3.80 14.62 -14.48
CA SER A 436 -5.26 14.66 -14.26
C SER A 436 -5.95 13.33 -14.57
N LYS A 437 -5.23 12.38 -15.17
CA LYS A 437 -5.78 11.09 -15.59
C LYS A 437 -5.55 10.01 -14.55
N SER A 438 -6.58 9.21 -14.31
CA SER A 438 -6.43 7.91 -13.66
C SER A 438 -5.92 6.87 -14.66
N LEU A 439 -5.57 5.67 -14.19
CA LEU A 439 -5.26 4.56 -15.08
C LEU A 439 -6.48 4.16 -15.94
N PHE A 440 -7.69 4.31 -15.41
CA PHE A 440 -8.92 3.99 -16.14
C PHE A 440 -9.20 4.95 -17.31
N ASP A 441 -8.74 6.20 -17.26
CA ASP A 441 -8.85 7.14 -18.39
C ASP A 441 -7.91 6.82 -19.56
N LEU A 442 -7.04 5.83 -19.42
CA LEU A 442 -5.97 5.52 -20.38
C LEU A 442 -6.24 4.23 -21.19
N ILE A 443 -7.36 3.57 -20.93
CA ILE A 443 -7.79 2.33 -21.58
C ILE A 443 -9.12 2.46 -22.34
#